data_51714e940b7982077e30aa3cedeb45f0
#
_entry.id   51714e940b7982077e30aa3cedeb45f0
#
_cell.length_a   1.000
_cell.length_b   1.000
_cell.length_c   1.000
_cell.angle_alpha   90.00
_cell.angle_beta   90.00
_cell.angle_gamma   90.00
#
_symmetry.space_group_name_H-M   'P 1'
#
loop_
_entity.id
_entity.type
_entity.pdbx_description
1 polymer ?
#
loop_
_entity_poly.entity_id
_entity_poly.type
_entity_poly.pdbx_seq_one_letter_code
_entity_poly.pdbx_strand_id
1 'polypeptide(L)'
;MTDPQTEALLRRMADAMERLAPAAPVTPEFDDARLWRYDAGAGHYIAAPDYSLPLDLLVGIENQKARFVENLTRFSRGLPANHVLLWGSRGTGKSSLTKAAFMDEAGRSPALRLIEVDRDELSALPRLFDHLRNRSERFVVLCDDLSFEDGHNGLTSSAKSLKSAVEGGVLGPPDNLLFVATSNRRHLMPRGHDEAGRGLIAAAEDAEEEVSVSDRFGLWIGFPAMDQPTYLNAVRSYAERFGLKARDLDRRALQWSQARGARSGRVAWQFIRDLAGERGKHL
;
A
#
# COMPACT_ATOMS: atom_id res chain seq x y z
N MET A 1 37.76 15.21 -41.10
CA MET A 1 38.25 13.86 -40.76
C MET A 1 38.65 13.93 -39.29
N THR A 2 37.94 13.28 -38.39
CA THR A 2 38.27 13.25 -36.95
C THR A 2 39.49 12.35 -36.73
N ASP A 3 40.44 12.80 -35.93
CA ASP A 3 41.62 12.03 -35.58
C ASP A 3 41.22 10.70 -34.89
N PRO A 4 41.83 9.55 -35.26
CA PRO A 4 41.53 8.25 -34.65
C PRO A 4 41.62 8.20 -33.13
N GLN A 5 42.51 9.02 -32.53
CA GLN A 5 42.61 9.13 -31.08
C GLN A 5 41.44 9.87 -30.48
N THR A 6 40.88 10.85 -31.13
CA THR A 6 39.68 11.58 -30.72
C THR A 6 38.46 10.69 -30.79
N GLU A 7 38.33 9.89 -31.81
CA GLU A 7 37.23 8.90 -31.97
C GLU A 7 37.26 7.82 -30.87
N ALA A 8 38.47 7.30 -30.56
CA ALA A 8 38.65 6.34 -29.48
C ALA A 8 38.32 6.93 -28.10
N LEU A 9 38.66 8.21 -27.84
CA LEU A 9 38.26 8.89 -26.61
C LEU A 9 36.74 9.13 -26.51
N LEU A 10 36.10 9.53 -27.59
CA LEU A 10 34.65 9.73 -27.63
C LEU A 10 33.90 8.43 -27.38
N ARG A 11 34.35 7.31 -27.94
CA ARG A 11 33.76 5.97 -27.66
C ARG A 11 33.92 5.61 -26.18
N ARG A 12 35.12 5.80 -25.60
CA ARG A 12 35.33 5.54 -24.17
C ARG A 12 34.49 6.42 -23.26
N MET A 13 34.26 7.67 -23.64
CA MET A 13 33.34 8.56 -22.92
C MET A 13 31.90 8.11 -23.07
N ALA A 14 31.44 7.72 -24.26
CA ALA A 14 30.11 7.18 -24.47
C ALA A 14 29.87 5.90 -23.64
N ASP A 15 30.80 4.96 -23.68
CA ASP A 15 30.75 3.72 -22.88
C ASP A 15 30.76 4.00 -21.36
N ALA A 16 31.45 5.05 -20.91
CA ALA A 16 31.46 5.46 -19.53
C ALA A 16 30.11 6.13 -19.13
N MET A 17 29.57 6.96 -20.01
CA MET A 17 28.26 7.59 -19.82
C MET A 17 27.13 6.57 -19.84
N GLU A 18 27.17 5.58 -20.74
CA GLU A 18 26.20 4.48 -20.76
C GLU A 18 26.24 3.63 -19.48
N ARG A 19 27.43 3.42 -18.90
CA ARG A 19 27.57 2.74 -17.60
C ARG A 19 27.10 3.56 -16.42
N LEU A 20 27.10 4.88 -16.52
CA LEU A 20 26.61 5.81 -15.51
C LEU A 20 25.13 6.17 -15.71
N ALA A 21 24.62 6.04 -16.94
CA ALA A 21 23.22 6.25 -17.21
C ALA A 21 22.42 5.07 -16.61
N PRO A 22 21.40 5.36 -15.79
CA PRO A 22 20.49 4.29 -15.37
C PRO A 22 19.92 3.63 -16.61
N ALA A 23 19.87 2.29 -16.61
CA ALA A 23 19.24 1.54 -17.69
C ALA A 23 17.86 2.13 -17.98
N ALA A 24 17.51 2.27 -19.26
CA ALA A 24 16.18 2.73 -19.61
C ALA A 24 15.16 1.81 -18.91
N PRO A 25 14.13 2.36 -18.24
CA PRO A 25 13.16 1.55 -17.52
C PRO A 25 12.54 0.55 -18.49
N VAL A 26 12.81 -0.73 -18.26
CA VAL A 26 12.18 -1.80 -19.04
C VAL A 26 10.78 -1.94 -18.44
N THR A 27 9.77 -1.47 -19.16
CA THR A 27 8.38 -1.72 -18.80
C THR A 27 8.09 -3.18 -19.14
N PRO A 28 7.77 -4.05 -18.16
CA PRO A 28 7.47 -5.44 -18.45
C PRO A 28 6.17 -5.55 -19.26
N GLU A 29 6.01 -6.64 -19.96
CA GLU A 29 4.67 -7.10 -20.32
C GLU A 29 4.07 -7.64 -19.03
N PHE A 30 3.02 -6.98 -18.51
CA PHE A 30 2.42 -7.31 -17.20
C PHE A 30 1.65 -8.65 -17.21
N ASP A 31 1.88 -9.52 -18.18
CA ASP A 31 1.23 -10.83 -18.33
C ASP A 31 1.82 -11.90 -17.41
N ASP A 32 3.09 -11.75 -17.02
CA ASP A 32 3.82 -12.76 -16.23
C ASP A 32 3.40 -12.83 -14.75
N ALA A 33 2.85 -11.76 -14.21
CA ALA A 33 2.43 -11.71 -12.81
C ALA A 33 1.25 -10.74 -12.60
N ARG A 34 0.53 -10.93 -11.49
CA ARG A 34 -0.54 -10.03 -11.04
C ARG A 34 -0.05 -8.98 -10.06
N LEU A 35 0.96 -9.34 -9.27
CA LEU A 35 1.55 -8.50 -8.23
C LEU A 35 2.96 -8.08 -8.65
N TRP A 36 3.23 -6.80 -8.49
CA TRP A 36 4.51 -6.20 -8.85
C TRP A 36 4.97 -5.25 -7.74
N ARG A 37 6.28 -5.13 -7.59
CA ARG A 37 6.89 -4.05 -6.84
C ARG A 37 7.63 -3.14 -7.82
N TYR A 38 7.42 -1.85 -7.70
CA TYR A 38 8.18 -0.85 -8.46
C TYR A 38 9.41 -0.43 -7.67
N ASP A 39 10.58 -0.47 -8.29
CA ASP A 39 11.85 0.05 -7.81
C ASP A 39 12.15 1.34 -8.58
N ALA A 40 11.92 2.49 -7.95
CA ALA A 40 12.07 3.79 -8.58
C ALA A 40 13.54 4.14 -8.83
N GLY A 41 14.46 3.67 -7.98
CA GLY A 41 15.89 3.89 -8.12
C GLY A 41 16.46 3.22 -9.35
N ALA A 42 16.03 2.01 -9.64
CA ALA A 42 16.43 1.24 -10.82
C ALA A 42 15.47 1.42 -12.01
N GLY A 43 14.28 2.00 -11.78
CA GLY A 43 13.27 2.23 -12.81
C GLY A 43 12.66 0.94 -13.39
N HIS A 44 12.63 -0.16 -12.62
CA HIS A 44 12.11 -1.43 -13.09
C HIS A 44 11.04 -2.03 -12.17
N TYR A 45 10.35 -3.05 -12.69
CA TYR A 45 9.27 -3.74 -11.99
C TYR A 45 9.74 -5.15 -11.61
N ILE A 46 9.49 -5.56 -10.38
CA ILE A 46 9.83 -6.86 -9.84
C ILE A 46 8.55 -7.64 -9.64
N ALA A 47 8.40 -8.77 -10.35
CA ALA A 47 7.25 -9.65 -10.17
C ALA A 47 7.24 -10.25 -8.76
N ALA A 48 6.09 -10.25 -8.12
CA ALA A 48 5.89 -10.84 -6.81
C ALA A 48 4.95 -12.06 -6.90
N PRO A 49 5.14 -13.08 -6.05
CA PRO A 49 4.25 -14.23 -6.04
C PRO A 49 2.84 -13.86 -5.57
N ASP A 50 1.85 -14.54 -6.11
CA ASP A 50 0.45 -14.42 -5.70
C ASP A 50 0.28 -14.93 -4.27
N TYR A 51 0.41 -14.04 -3.30
CA TYR A 51 0.21 -14.35 -1.89
C TYR A 51 -0.66 -13.31 -1.23
N SER A 52 -1.77 -13.76 -0.67
CA SER A 52 -2.59 -12.96 0.24
C SER A 52 -3.35 -13.87 1.20
N LEU A 53 -3.72 -13.33 2.36
CA LEU A 53 -4.74 -13.97 3.19
C LEU A 53 -6.07 -13.96 2.43
N PRO A 54 -6.84 -15.07 2.44
CA PRO A 54 -8.20 -15.06 1.91
C PRO A 54 -9.03 -13.94 2.53
N LEU A 55 -9.89 -13.32 1.72
CA LEU A 55 -10.69 -12.15 2.13
C LEU A 55 -11.66 -12.49 3.28
N ASP A 56 -12.16 -13.72 3.37
CA ASP A 56 -13.03 -14.22 4.41
C ASP A 56 -12.34 -14.32 5.78
N LEU A 57 -11.01 -14.48 5.80
CA LEU A 57 -10.23 -14.51 7.04
C LEU A 57 -9.96 -13.12 7.66
N LEU A 58 -10.29 -12.04 6.96
CA LEU A 58 -10.21 -10.69 7.51
C LEU A 58 -11.47 -10.39 8.33
N VAL A 59 -11.46 -10.73 9.59
CA VAL A 59 -12.60 -10.68 10.52
C VAL A 59 -12.66 -9.33 11.25
N GLY A 60 -13.89 -8.83 11.50
CA GLY A 60 -14.14 -7.61 12.26
C GLY A 60 -13.94 -6.32 11.46
N ILE A 61 -13.87 -6.43 10.14
CA ILE A 61 -13.76 -5.31 9.22
C ILE A 61 -14.75 -5.44 8.04
N GLU A 62 -15.93 -5.98 8.29
CA GLU A 62 -16.93 -6.31 7.25
C GLU A 62 -17.39 -5.07 6.48
N ASN A 63 -17.62 -3.96 7.17
CA ASN A 63 -17.99 -2.69 6.54
C ASN A 63 -16.84 -2.13 5.68
N GLN A 64 -15.60 -2.18 6.19
CA GLN A 64 -14.40 -1.78 5.45
C GLN A 64 -14.23 -2.63 4.19
N LYS A 65 -14.40 -3.95 4.31
CA LYS A 65 -14.37 -4.89 3.17
C LYS A 65 -15.40 -4.51 2.12
N ALA A 66 -16.66 -4.36 2.51
CA ALA A 66 -17.75 -4.07 1.58
C ALA A 66 -17.47 -2.79 0.78
N ARG A 67 -17.09 -1.69 1.45
CA ARG A 67 -16.79 -0.41 0.82
C ARG A 67 -15.59 -0.47 -0.11
N PHE A 68 -14.52 -1.13 0.31
CA PHE A 68 -13.31 -1.25 -0.50
C PHE A 68 -13.54 -2.12 -1.73
N VAL A 69 -14.14 -3.31 -1.54
CA VAL A 69 -14.44 -4.24 -2.63
C VAL A 69 -15.38 -3.62 -3.66
N GLU A 70 -16.43 -2.91 -3.22
CA GLU A 70 -17.34 -2.23 -4.13
C GLU A 70 -16.60 -1.22 -5.02
N ASN A 71 -15.73 -0.37 -4.44
CA ASN A 71 -14.95 0.61 -5.18
C ASN A 71 -13.95 -0.06 -6.15
N LEU A 72 -13.28 -1.13 -5.71
CA LEU A 72 -12.34 -1.90 -6.53
C LEU A 72 -13.06 -2.59 -7.70
N THR A 73 -14.25 -3.18 -7.46
CA THR A 73 -15.04 -3.83 -8.51
C THR A 73 -15.58 -2.81 -9.55
N ARG A 74 -15.95 -1.60 -9.13
CA ARG A 74 -16.26 -0.52 -10.08
C ARG A 74 -15.04 -0.21 -10.94
N PHE A 75 -13.88 -0.02 -10.31
CA PHE A 75 -12.64 0.25 -11.02
C PHE A 75 -12.29 -0.86 -12.02
N SER A 76 -12.33 -2.12 -11.63
CA SER A 76 -11.96 -3.26 -12.51
C SER A 76 -12.83 -3.34 -13.76
N ARG A 77 -14.09 -2.88 -13.66
CA ARG A 77 -15.07 -2.81 -14.76
C ARG A 77 -14.98 -1.54 -15.61
N GLY A 78 -14.03 -0.65 -15.34
CA GLY A 78 -13.92 0.62 -16.07
C GLY A 78 -14.94 1.68 -15.63
N LEU A 79 -15.63 1.48 -14.54
CA LEU A 79 -16.57 2.45 -13.97
C LEU A 79 -15.83 3.46 -13.08
N PRO A 80 -16.40 4.65 -12.84
CA PRO A 80 -15.83 5.63 -11.93
C PRO A 80 -15.58 5.05 -10.54
N ALA A 81 -14.37 5.23 -10.05
CA ALA A 81 -13.92 4.81 -8.73
C ALA A 81 -13.00 5.87 -8.12
N ASN A 82 -12.98 5.97 -6.81
CA ASN A 82 -12.18 6.94 -6.09
C ASN A 82 -10.85 6.34 -5.64
N HIS A 83 -9.78 7.14 -5.62
CA HIS A 83 -8.56 6.81 -4.88
C HIS A 83 -8.88 6.59 -3.41
N VAL A 84 -8.16 5.66 -2.76
CA VAL A 84 -8.55 5.14 -1.43
C VAL A 84 -7.47 5.42 -0.41
N LEU A 85 -7.86 6.00 0.73
CA LEU A 85 -7.04 6.11 1.92
C LEU A 85 -7.58 5.17 3.02
N LEU A 86 -6.79 4.15 3.39
CA LEU A 86 -7.07 3.26 4.50
C LEU A 86 -6.27 3.74 5.71
N TRP A 87 -6.94 4.19 6.76
CA TRP A 87 -6.28 4.78 7.92
C TRP A 87 -6.67 4.10 9.23
N GLY A 88 -5.83 4.16 10.25
CA GLY A 88 -6.13 3.63 11.57
C GLY A 88 -5.02 2.77 12.18
N SER A 89 -5.31 2.05 13.25
CA SER A 89 -4.32 1.35 14.08
C SER A 89 -3.48 0.33 13.30
N ARG A 90 -2.23 0.12 13.73
CA ARG A 90 -1.34 -0.89 13.15
C ARG A 90 -1.89 -2.31 13.32
N GLY A 91 -1.70 -3.15 12.29
CA GLY A 91 -2.06 -4.56 12.34
C GLY A 91 -3.57 -4.84 12.26
N THR A 92 -4.40 -3.85 11.92
CA THR A 92 -5.86 -4.01 11.79
C THR A 92 -6.33 -4.55 10.43
N GLY A 93 -5.40 -4.82 9.51
CA GLY A 93 -5.72 -5.47 8.24
C GLY A 93 -5.80 -4.54 7.03
N LYS A 94 -5.36 -3.26 7.10
CA LYS A 94 -5.40 -2.30 5.99
C LYS A 94 -4.75 -2.84 4.71
N SER A 95 -3.45 -3.10 4.74
CA SER A 95 -2.69 -3.63 3.59
C SER A 95 -3.14 -5.05 3.22
N SER A 96 -3.53 -5.86 4.23
CA SER A 96 -4.07 -7.20 3.99
C SER A 96 -5.40 -7.14 3.24
N LEU A 97 -6.29 -6.18 3.56
CA LEU A 97 -7.53 -5.98 2.83
C LEU A 97 -7.27 -5.61 1.37
N THR A 98 -6.35 -4.69 1.12
CA THR A 98 -6.02 -4.29 -0.26
C THR A 98 -5.54 -5.49 -1.08
N LYS A 99 -4.58 -6.25 -0.55
CA LYS A 99 -4.03 -7.42 -1.26
C LYS A 99 -5.05 -8.54 -1.42
N ALA A 100 -5.83 -8.85 -0.38
CA ALA A 100 -6.85 -9.90 -0.43
C ALA A 100 -8.00 -9.58 -1.40
N ALA A 101 -8.52 -8.35 -1.34
CA ALA A 101 -9.57 -7.91 -2.24
C ALA A 101 -9.08 -7.81 -3.70
N PHE A 102 -7.83 -7.36 -3.89
CA PHE A 102 -7.21 -7.36 -5.21
C PHE A 102 -7.12 -8.78 -5.79
N MET A 103 -6.63 -9.76 -5.03
CA MET A 103 -6.49 -11.14 -5.50
C MET A 103 -7.85 -11.78 -5.83
N ASP A 104 -8.88 -11.51 -5.03
CA ASP A 104 -10.24 -11.97 -5.29
C ASP A 104 -10.81 -11.36 -6.59
N GLU A 105 -10.62 -10.05 -6.80
CA GLU A 105 -11.11 -9.35 -7.99
C GLU A 105 -10.27 -9.68 -9.24
N ALA A 106 -8.96 -9.83 -9.12
CA ALA A 106 -8.07 -10.20 -10.23
C ALA A 106 -8.36 -11.61 -10.79
N GLY A 107 -8.97 -12.49 -9.97
CA GLY A 107 -9.50 -13.77 -10.44
C GLY A 107 -10.65 -13.62 -11.45
N ARG A 108 -11.39 -12.50 -11.40
CA ARG A 108 -12.54 -12.18 -12.28
C ARG A 108 -12.17 -11.19 -13.38
N SER A 109 -11.08 -10.44 -13.20
CA SER A 109 -10.63 -9.35 -14.09
C SER A 109 -9.17 -9.57 -14.49
N PRO A 110 -8.89 -10.35 -15.54
CA PRO A 110 -7.52 -10.75 -15.91
C PRO A 110 -6.59 -9.58 -16.25
N ALA A 111 -7.12 -8.43 -16.65
CA ALA A 111 -6.34 -7.22 -16.95
C ALA A 111 -5.94 -6.43 -15.68
N LEU A 112 -6.38 -6.84 -14.48
CA LEU A 112 -6.08 -6.11 -13.25
C LEU A 112 -4.67 -6.47 -12.73
N ARG A 113 -3.89 -5.44 -12.40
CA ARG A 113 -2.53 -5.57 -11.85
C ARG A 113 -2.39 -4.73 -10.59
N LEU A 114 -1.60 -5.21 -9.61
CA LEU A 114 -1.24 -4.44 -8.44
C LEU A 114 0.26 -4.13 -8.47
N ILE A 115 0.58 -2.86 -8.27
CA ILE A 115 1.96 -2.39 -8.16
C ILE A 115 2.15 -1.78 -6.78
N GLU A 116 3.03 -2.37 -5.98
CA GLU A 116 3.43 -1.82 -4.68
C GLU A 116 4.59 -0.84 -4.87
N VAL A 117 4.47 0.35 -4.30
CA VAL A 117 5.48 1.41 -4.30
C VAL A 117 5.89 1.68 -2.87
N ASP A 118 7.20 1.79 -2.63
CA ASP A 118 7.70 2.14 -1.32
C ASP A 118 7.34 3.60 -0.98
N ARG A 119 7.05 3.88 0.28
CA ARG A 119 6.75 5.23 0.77
C ARG A 119 7.89 6.23 0.53
N ASP A 120 9.13 5.75 0.53
CA ASP A 120 10.30 6.60 0.29
C ASP A 120 10.47 6.94 -1.20
N GLU A 121 9.70 6.30 -2.09
CA GLU A 121 9.73 6.47 -3.54
C GLU A 121 8.53 7.27 -4.08
N LEU A 122 7.77 7.95 -3.24
CA LEU A 122 6.58 8.75 -3.64
C LEU A 122 6.90 9.83 -4.69
N SER A 123 8.13 10.33 -4.71
CA SER A 123 8.59 11.29 -5.73
C SER A 123 8.55 10.72 -7.15
N ALA A 124 8.57 9.42 -7.30
CA ALA A 124 8.49 8.73 -8.59
C ALA A 124 7.05 8.48 -9.10
N LEU A 125 6.03 8.69 -8.26
CA LEU A 125 4.62 8.42 -8.63
C LEU A 125 4.18 9.14 -9.91
N PRO A 126 4.47 10.44 -10.15
CA PRO A 126 4.05 11.09 -11.39
C PRO A 126 4.60 10.36 -12.62
N ARG A 127 5.88 10.00 -12.59
CA ARG A 127 6.53 9.27 -13.67
C ARG A 127 5.97 7.86 -13.84
N LEU A 128 5.71 7.16 -12.75
CA LEU A 128 5.06 5.84 -12.77
C LEU A 128 3.67 5.93 -13.40
N PHE A 129 2.85 6.92 -13.00
CA PHE A 129 1.50 7.10 -13.52
C PHE A 129 1.50 7.41 -15.02
N ASP A 130 2.45 8.22 -15.50
CA ASP A 130 2.59 8.51 -16.93
C ASP A 130 3.00 7.26 -17.73
N HIS A 131 3.85 6.39 -17.19
CA HIS A 131 4.22 5.11 -17.82
C HIS A 131 3.03 4.16 -17.95
N LEU A 132 2.10 4.17 -16.98
CA LEU A 132 0.96 3.28 -16.96
C LEU A 132 -0.25 3.81 -17.73
N ARG A 133 -0.31 5.12 -17.99
CA ARG A 133 -1.48 5.84 -18.54
C ARG A 133 -2.07 5.22 -19.80
N ASN A 134 -1.23 4.83 -20.74
CA ASN A 134 -1.68 4.37 -22.08
C ASN A 134 -1.70 2.84 -22.20
N ARG A 135 -1.63 2.13 -21.08
CA ARG A 135 -1.67 0.67 -21.07
C ARG A 135 -3.11 0.16 -21.11
N SER A 136 -3.29 -1.04 -21.65
CA SER A 136 -4.59 -1.72 -21.69
C SER A 136 -5.01 -2.30 -20.35
N GLU A 137 -4.03 -2.56 -19.48
CA GLU A 137 -4.25 -3.10 -18.14
C GLU A 137 -4.81 -2.02 -17.19
N ARG A 138 -5.42 -2.45 -16.11
CA ARG A 138 -5.88 -1.60 -15.02
C ARG A 138 -5.01 -1.82 -13.80
N PHE A 139 -4.51 -0.73 -13.23
CA PHE A 139 -3.50 -0.78 -12.19
C PHE A 139 -4.03 -0.30 -10.85
N VAL A 140 -3.92 -1.13 -9.83
CA VAL A 140 -4.01 -0.71 -8.43
C VAL A 140 -2.59 -0.39 -7.96
N VAL A 141 -2.30 0.87 -7.68
CA VAL A 141 -1.00 1.28 -7.13
C VAL A 141 -1.15 1.42 -5.62
N LEU A 142 -0.43 0.57 -4.87
CA LEU A 142 -0.46 0.52 -3.40
C LEU A 142 0.79 1.18 -2.82
N CYS A 143 0.59 2.20 -1.99
CA CYS A 143 1.61 2.73 -1.10
C CYS A 143 1.27 2.36 0.34
N ASP A 144 2.06 1.47 0.94
CA ASP A 144 1.83 1.01 2.32
C ASP A 144 2.57 1.87 3.35
N ASP A 145 1.93 2.10 4.50
CA ASP A 145 2.46 2.85 5.65
C ASP A 145 2.85 4.31 5.32
N LEU A 146 1.98 5.01 4.57
CA LEU A 146 2.16 6.42 4.26
C LEU A 146 2.24 7.23 5.56
N SER A 147 3.35 7.92 5.77
CA SER A 147 3.56 8.84 6.89
C SER A 147 4.23 10.11 6.40
N PHE A 148 3.81 11.24 6.92
CA PHE A 148 4.35 12.56 6.55
C PHE A 148 5.25 13.14 7.67
N GLU A 149 5.92 12.30 8.48
CA GLU A 149 6.67 12.73 9.69
C GLU A 149 8.16 13.03 9.51
N ASP A 150 8.72 12.94 8.32
CA ASP A 150 10.16 13.10 8.20
C ASP A 150 10.55 14.58 8.07
N GLY A 151 11.02 15.08 9.21
CA GLY A 151 11.70 16.33 9.52
C GLY A 151 11.98 17.37 8.41
N HIS A 152 11.54 18.55 8.66
CA HIS A 152 11.89 19.91 8.15
C HIS A 152 12.13 20.17 6.65
N ASN A 153 12.43 19.18 5.78
CA ASN A 153 12.58 19.40 4.34
C ASN A 153 12.07 18.26 3.43
N GLY A 154 11.75 17.08 3.97
CA GLY A 154 11.33 15.91 3.18
C GLY A 154 9.83 15.82 2.97
N LEU A 155 9.04 16.30 3.93
CA LEU A 155 7.57 16.29 3.89
C LEU A 155 7.01 17.00 2.65
N THR A 156 7.50 18.18 2.40
CA THR A 156 7.02 19.07 1.33
C THR A 156 7.19 18.43 -0.07
N SER A 157 8.25 17.67 -0.30
CA SER A 157 8.51 17.09 -1.62
C SER A 157 7.66 15.84 -1.88
N SER A 158 7.55 14.92 -0.92
CA SER A 158 6.76 13.69 -1.04
C SER A 158 5.24 14.00 -1.08
N ALA A 159 4.77 14.90 -0.24
CA ALA A 159 3.38 15.37 -0.25
C ALA A 159 3.03 16.08 -1.58
N LYS A 160 3.91 16.93 -2.09
CA LYS A 160 3.74 17.59 -3.40
C LYS A 160 3.72 16.60 -4.56
N SER A 161 4.61 15.61 -4.54
CA SER A 161 4.66 14.58 -5.58
C SER A 161 3.42 13.71 -5.56
N LEU A 162 2.95 13.31 -4.37
CA LEU A 162 1.70 12.57 -4.22
C LEU A 162 0.50 13.40 -4.70
N LYS A 163 0.42 14.68 -4.30
CA LYS A 163 -0.60 15.61 -4.76
C LYS A 163 -0.61 15.71 -6.28
N SER A 164 0.55 15.96 -6.89
CA SER A 164 0.69 16.06 -8.34
C SER A 164 0.30 14.76 -9.06
N ALA A 165 0.67 13.60 -8.50
CA ALA A 165 0.32 12.30 -9.08
C ALA A 165 -1.19 12.04 -9.03
N VAL A 166 -1.82 12.25 -7.87
CA VAL A 166 -3.24 11.96 -7.65
C VAL A 166 -4.14 12.94 -8.41
N GLU A 167 -3.75 14.21 -8.56
CA GLU A 167 -4.45 15.19 -9.37
C GLU A 167 -4.16 15.05 -10.88
N GLY A 168 -3.02 14.45 -11.24
CA GLY A 168 -2.61 14.21 -12.63
C GLY A 168 -2.22 15.45 -13.43
N GLY A 169 -2.06 16.61 -12.77
CA GLY A 169 -1.71 17.89 -13.41
C GLY A 169 -2.65 18.25 -14.57
N VAL A 170 -2.09 18.76 -15.66
CA VAL A 170 -2.87 19.18 -16.87
C VAL A 170 -3.54 17.98 -17.56
N LEU A 171 -2.96 16.78 -17.44
CA LEU A 171 -3.48 15.55 -18.08
C LEU A 171 -4.58 14.85 -17.27
N GLY A 172 -4.82 15.28 -16.04
CA GLY A 172 -5.70 14.58 -15.10
C GLY A 172 -5.10 13.21 -14.64
N PRO A 173 -5.69 12.56 -13.65
CA PRO A 173 -5.29 11.20 -13.25
C PRO A 173 -5.59 10.20 -14.37
N PRO A 174 -4.78 9.13 -14.52
CA PRO A 174 -5.08 8.09 -15.51
C PRO A 174 -6.35 7.30 -15.14
N ASP A 175 -7.28 7.12 -16.09
CA ASP A 175 -8.53 6.38 -15.87
C ASP A 175 -8.31 4.89 -15.58
N ASN A 176 -7.17 4.34 -16.00
CA ASN A 176 -6.79 2.96 -15.78
C ASN A 176 -5.99 2.74 -14.47
N LEU A 177 -5.96 3.75 -13.56
CA LEU A 177 -5.19 3.69 -12.33
C LEU A 177 -6.04 4.02 -11.09
N LEU A 178 -6.00 3.13 -10.11
CA LEU A 178 -6.56 3.31 -8.77
C LEU A 178 -5.42 3.39 -7.75
N PHE A 179 -5.23 4.57 -7.14
CA PHE A 179 -4.24 4.72 -6.10
C PHE A 179 -4.85 4.37 -4.73
N VAL A 180 -4.14 3.53 -3.97
CA VAL A 180 -4.51 3.09 -2.62
C VAL A 180 -3.36 3.38 -1.68
N ALA A 181 -3.59 4.17 -0.66
CA ALA A 181 -2.62 4.42 0.40
C ALA A 181 -3.10 3.85 1.73
N THR A 182 -2.18 3.36 2.54
CA THR A 182 -2.47 3.04 3.94
C THR A 182 -1.73 3.96 4.88
N SER A 183 -2.33 4.32 6.02
CA SER A 183 -1.68 5.11 7.06
C SER A 183 -2.01 4.60 8.45
N ASN A 184 -1.02 4.65 9.33
CA ASN A 184 -1.20 4.25 10.74
C ASN A 184 -1.64 5.39 11.64
N ARG A 185 -1.78 6.61 11.11
CA ARG A 185 -2.11 7.81 11.87
C ARG A 185 -3.61 8.07 11.90
N ARG A 186 -4.08 8.50 13.06
CA ARG A 186 -5.42 9.08 13.26
C ARG A 186 -5.46 10.57 12.86
N HIS A 187 -4.31 11.20 12.67
CA HIS A 187 -4.15 12.65 12.55
C HIS A 187 -4.19 13.20 11.13
N LEU A 188 -4.51 12.36 10.14
CA LEU A 188 -4.88 12.83 8.80
C LEU A 188 -6.29 13.48 8.76
N MET A 189 -6.99 13.51 9.90
CA MET A 189 -8.26 14.22 10.04
C MET A 189 -8.04 15.60 10.65
N PRO A 190 -8.71 16.66 10.18
CA PRO A 190 -8.72 17.95 10.86
C PRO A 190 -9.17 17.73 12.30
N ARG A 191 -8.34 18.04 13.28
CA ARG A 191 -8.77 18.10 14.67
C ARG A 191 -9.72 19.29 14.81
N GLY A 192 -10.94 19.05 15.29
CA GLY A 192 -11.75 20.12 15.84
C GLY A 192 -10.93 20.90 16.87
N HIS A 193 -11.11 22.22 16.89
CA HIS A 193 -10.36 23.22 17.65
C HIS A 193 -10.38 22.99 19.17
N ASP A 194 -9.64 22.03 19.71
CA ASP A 194 -9.41 21.94 21.16
C ASP A 194 -8.06 21.28 21.42
N GLU A 195 -6.99 22.07 21.33
CA GLU A 195 -5.79 22.00 22.20
C GLU A 195 -4.80 23.08 21.81
N ALA A 196 -4.92 24.21 22.48
CA ALA A 196 -3.98 25.32 22.37
C ALA A 196 -2.68 25.03 23.14
N GLY A 197 -1.54 25.18 22.46
CA GLY A 197 -0.29 25.39 23.16
C GLY A 197 0.98 24.87 22.51
N ARG A 198 1.73 25.78 21.91
CA ARG A 198 3.16 25.79 21.54
C ARG A 198 3.53 25.29 20.15
N GLY A 199 4.04 26.25 19.35
CA GLY A 199 4.63 26.00 18.04
C GLY A 199 3.65 26.21 16.88
N LEU A 200 2.83 27.25 16.95
CA LEU A 200 1.56 27.37 16.20
C LEU A 200 1.66 27.55 14.68
N ILE A 201 2.77 27.99 14.12
CA ILE A 201 2.80 28.32 12.67
C ILE A 201 3.28 27.11 11.84
N ALA A 202 4.40 26.50 12.18
CA ALA A 202 4.92 25.34 11.43
C ALA A 202 4.03 24.10 11.60
N ALA A 203 3.48 23.87 12.81
CA ALA A 203 2.53 22.76 13.04
C ALA A 203 1.18 22.97 12.36
N ALA A 204 0.78 24.21 12.07
CA ALA A 204 -0.43 24.53 11.32
C ALA A 204 -0.22 24.34 9.81
N GLU A 205 0.92 24.74 9.28
CA GLU A 205 1.26 24.55 7.86
C GLU A 205 1.41 23.06 7.52
N ASP A 206 2.08 22.27 8.38
CA ASP A 206 2.19 20.82 8.21
C ASP A 206 0.82 20.12 8.27
N ALA A 207 -0.06 20.56 9.18
CA ALA A 207 -1.43 20.05 9.28
C ALA A 207 -2.30 20.42 8.07
N GLU A 208 -2.14 21.61 7.52
CA GLU A 208 -2.84 22.05 6.30
C GLU A 208 -2.36 21.28 5.06
N GLU A 209 -1.07 20.97 4.94
CA GLU A 209 -0.56 20.13 3.86
C GLU A 209 -1.04 18.68 3.98
N GLU A 210 -1.07 18.09 5.18
CA GLU A 210 -1.62 16.75 5.41
C GLU A 210 -3.11 16.67 5.05
N VAL A 211 -3.91 17.65 5.46
CA VAL A 211 -5.33 17.76 5.08
C VAL A 211 -5.47 17.91 3.58
N SER A 212 -4.65 18.76 2.96
CA SER A 212 -4.66 19.00 1.52
C SER A 212 -4.35 17.75 0.69
N VAL A 213 -3.48 16.84 1.16
CA VAL A 213 -3.21 15.56 0.49
C VAL A 213 -4.37 14.58 0.72
N SER A 214 -4.91 14.55 1.93
CA SER A 214 -5.99 13.63 2.28
C SER A 214 -7.27 13.91 1.50
N ASP A 215 -7.61 15.16 1.28
CA ASP A 215 -8.84 15.58 0.55
C ASP A 215 -8.90 15.06 -0.89
N ARG A 216 -7.76 14.61 -1.44
CA ARG A 216 -7.71 14.05 -2.80
C ARG A 216 -8.09 12.58 -2.89
N PHE A 217 -8.18 11.92 -1.75
CA PHE A 217 -8.75 10.60 -1.70
C PHE A 217 -10.27 10.68 -1.57
N GLY A 218 -10.99 10.35 -2.61
CA GLY A 218 -12.45 10.39 -2.58
C GLY A 218 -13.10 9.30 -1.72
N LEU A 219 -12.32 8.27 -1.30
CA LEU A 219 -12.79 7.19 -0.42
C LEU A 219 -11.87 7.00 0.79
N TRP A 220 -12.40 7.34 1.95
CA TRP A 220 -11.71 7.14 3.24
C TRP A 220 -12.33 5.98 4.00
N ILE A 221 -11.49 5.06 4.44
CA ILE A 221 -11.92 3.89 5.22
C ILE A 221 -11.09 3.80 6.50
N GLY A 222 -11.76 4.02 7.64
CA GLY A 222 -11.15 3.97 8.97
C GLY A 222 -11.14 2.56 9.55
N PHE A 223 -10.02 2.19 10.16
CA PHE A 223 -9.83 0.91 10.84
C PHE A 223 -9.66 1.16 12.34
N PRO A 224 -10.67 0.91 13.16
CA PRO A 224 -10.58 1.04 14.60
C PRO A 224 -9.61 0.02 15.19
N ALA A 225 -9.12 0.30 16.39
CA ALA A 225 -8.37 -0.69 17.15
C ALA A 225 -9.27 -1.91 17.43
N MET A 226 -8.68 -3.10 17.33
CA MET A 226 -9.40 -4.36 17.54
C MET A 226 -9.70 -4.55 19.03
N ASP A 227 -10.96 -4.72 19.39
CA ASP A 227 -11.35 -5.08 20.74
C ASP A 227 -11.10 -6.57 21.06
N GLN A 228 -11.30 -6.98 22.30
CA GLN A 228 -11.04 -8.36 22.71
C GLN A 228 -11.96 -9.37 22.04
N PRO A 229 -13.29 -9.16 21.94
CA PRO A 229 -14.17 -10.07 21.24
C PRO A 229 -13.77 -10.27 19.77
N THR A 230 -13.49 -9.21 19.06
CA THR A 230 -13.07 -9.26 17.65
C THR A 230 -11.73 -9.99 17.49
N TYR A 231 -10.76 -9.73 18.40
CA TYR A 231 -9.48 -10.45 18.41
C TYR A 231 -9.68 -11.96 18.58
N LEU A 232 -10.47 -12.39 19.56
CA LEU A 232 -10.76 -13.80 19.80
C LEU A 232 -11.51 -14.44 18.64
N ASN A 233 -12.43 -13.70 18.03
CA ASN A 233 -13.15 -14.16 16.84
C ASN A 233 -12.18 -14.41 15.66
N ALA A 234 -11.24 -13.50 15.43
CA ALA A 234 -10.19 -13.69 14.41
C ALA A 234 -9.34 -14.93 14.70
N VAL A 235 -8.91 -15.12 15.96
CA VAL A 235 -8.15 -16.32 16.36
C VAL A 235 -8.93 -17.60 16.11
N ARG A 236 -10.23 -17.63 16.47
CA ARG A 236 -11.09 -18.81 16.27
C ARG A 236 -11.27 -19.12 14.77
N SER A 237 -11.55 -18.08 13.96
CA SER A 237 -11.69 -18.22 12.51
C SER A 237 -10.42 -18.79 11.86
N TYR A 238 -9.24 -18.29 12.25
CA TYR A 238 -7.99 -18.87 11.76
C TYR A 238 -7.78 -20.30 12.25
N ALA A 239 -8.02 -20.57 13.54
CA ALA A 239 -7.88 -21.93 14.09
C ALA A 239 -8.80 -22.93 13.40
N GLU A 240 -10.04 -22.55 13.12
CA GLU A 240 -11.01 -23.36 12.38
C GLU A 240 -10.53 -23.62 10.94
N ARG A 241 -10.14 -22.57 10.22
CA ARG A 241 -9.67 -22.66 8.83
C ARG A 241 -8.51 -23.63 8.66
N PHE A 242 -7.58 -23.65 9.61
CA PHE A 242 -6.39 -24.50 9.56
C PHE A 242 -6.52 -25.78 10.40
N GLY A 243 -7.70 -26.08 10.92
CA GLY A 243 -7.98 -27.29 11.70
C GLY A 243 -7.13 -27.39 12.98
N LEU A 244 -6.82 -26.24 13.61
CA LEU A 244 -6.03 -26.16 14.83
C LEU A 244 -6.93 -26.26 16.05
N LYS A 245 -6.86 -27.39 16.77
CA LYS A 245 -7.62 -27.62 18.00
C LYS A 245 -6.73 -27.38 19.23
N ALA A 246 -7.14 -26.50 20.13
CA ALA A 246 -6.51 -26.29 21.43
C ALA A 246 -7.60 -26.16 22.51
N ARG A 247 -7.44 -26.91 23.64
CA ARG A 247 -8.43 -26.87 24.74
C ARG A 247 -8.63 -25.46 25.30
N ASP A 248 -7.56 -24.67 25.35
CA ASP A 248 -7.53 -23.32 25.97
C ASP A 248 -7.19 -22.24 24.94
N LEU A 249 -7.74 -22.35 23.72
CA LEU A 249 -7.40 -21.46 22.60
C LEU A 249 -7.50 -19.97 22.99
N ASP A 250 -8.64 -19.57 23.51
CA ASP A 250 -8.93 -18.19 23.89
C ASP A 250 -8.00 -17.68 24.99
N ARG A 251 -7.77 -18.49 26.05
CA ARG A 251 -6.89 -18.13 27.15
C ARG A 251 -5.45 -17.94 26.65
N ARG A 252 -4.95 -18.87 25.86
CA ARG A 252 -3.62 -18.80 25.25
C ARG A 252 -3.47 -17.58 24.33
N ALA A 253 -4.48 -17.30 23.51
CA ALA A 253 -4.51 -16.14 22.63
C ALA A 253 -4.48 -14.83 23.42
N LEU A 254 -5.22 -14.73 24.51
CA LEU A 254 -5.19 -13.56 25.38
C LEU A 254 -3.84 -13.37 26.05
N GLN A 255 -3.22 -14.42 26.58
CA GLN A 255 -1.86 -14.36 27.14
C GLN A 255 -0.85 -13.90 26.09
N TRP A 256 -0.97 -14.41 24.86
CA TRP A 256 -0.13 -14.01 23.74
C TRP A 256 -0.29 -12.52 23.40
N SER A 257 -1.53 -12.01 23.36
CA SER A 257 -1.80 -10.60 23.09
C SER A 257 -1.32 -9.68 24.21
N GLN A 258 -1.43 -10.12 25.47
CA GLN A 258 -0.92 -9.37 26.64
C GLN A 258 0.60 -9.23 26.61
N ALA A 259 1.33 -10.33 26.31
CA ALA A 259 2.77 -10.31 26.17
C ALA A 259 3.28 -9.38 25.06
N ARG A 260 2.45 -9.05 24.07
CA ARG A 260 2.76 -8.13 22.96
C ARG A 260 2.17 -6.73 23.11
N GLY A 261 1.43 -6.49 24.18
CA GLY A 261 0.80 -5.21 24.46
C GLY A 261 -0.24 -4.76 23.43
N ALA A 262 -0.72 -5.67 22.54
CA ALA A 262 -1.62 -5.31 21.46
C ALA A 262 -2.60 -6.43 21.11
N ARG A 263 -3.82 -6.03 20.69
CA ARG A 263 -4.79 -6.90 20.03
C ARG A 263 -4.97 -6.43 18.61
N SER A 264 -4.61 -7.28 17.64
CA SER A 264 -4.70 -6.95 16.23
C SER A 264 -4.75 -8.22 15.37
N GLY A 265 -5.16 -8.13 14.12
CA GLY A 265 -5.13 -9.25 13.17
C GLY A 265 -3.72 -9.82 13.00
N ARG A 266 -2.69 -8.98 13.00
CA ARG A 266 -1.28 -9.42 12.96
C ARG A 266 -0.92 -10.26 14.19
N VAL A 267 -1.32 -9.84 15.38
CA VAL A 267 -1.04 -10.58 16.64
C VAL A 267 -1.81 -11.90 16.66
N ALA A 268 -3.06 -11.91 16.19
CA ALA A 268 -3.86 -13.13 16.03
C ALA A 268 -3.19 -14.12 15.06
N TRP A 269 -2.74 -13.63 13.91
CA TRP A 269 -2.04 -14.45 12.92
C TRP A 269 -0.71 -15.01 13.44
N GLN A 270 0.07 -14.21 14.18
CA GLN A 270 1.32 -14.66 14.81
C GLN A 270 1.06 -15.78 15.83
N PHE A 271 0.00 -15.65 16.64
CA PHE A 271 -0.40 -16.72 17.57
C PHE A 271 -0.79 -18.00 16.84
N ILE A 272 -1.54 -17.91 15.76
CA ILE A 272 -1.94 -19.08 14.96
C ILE A 272 -0.73 -19.76 14.30
N ARG A 273 0.24 -18.99 13.81
CA ARG A 273 1.49 -19.54 13.27
C ARG A 273 2.30 -20.30 14.32
N ASP A 274 2.39 -19.74 15.52
CA ASP A 274 3.06 -20.40 16.65
C ASP A 274 2.35 -21.71 17.04
N LEU A 275 1.03 -21.64 17.19
CA LEU A 275 0.21 -22.82 17.49
C LEU A 275 0.29 -23.91 16.41
N ALA A 276 0.37 -23.54 15.14
CA ALA A 276 0.54 -24.47 14.03
C ALA A 276 1.91 -25.13 14.09
N GLY A 277 2.97 -24.36 14.35
CA GLY A 277 4.32 -24.88 14.54
C GLY A 277 4.42 -25.89 15.69
N GLU A 278 3.80 -25.60 16.86
CA GLU A 278 3.72 -26.54 17.99
C GLU A 278 3.00 -27.87 17.60
N ARG A 279 2.12 -27.81 16.62
CA ARG A 279 1.32 -28.97 16.16
C ARG A 279 1.94 -29.65 14.93
N GLY A 280 3.07 -29.19 14.43
CA GLY A 280 3.70 -29.70 13.21
C GLY A 280 2.83 -29.52 11.96
N LYS A 281 1.98 -28.47 11.92
CA LYS A 281 1.10 -28.17 10.80
C LYS A 281 1.64 -27.03 9.95
N HIS A 282 1.46 -27.14 8.63
CA HIS A 282 1.65 -26.04 7.70
C HIS A 282 0.36 -25.20 7.61
N LEU A 283 0.50 -23.89 7.36
CA LEU A 283 -0.61 -22.94 7.18
C LEU A 283 -0.79 -22.58 5.71
#